data_b065b9d3fc7f2decc34dfed4b48a14a9
#
_entry.id   b065b9d3fc7f2decc34dfed4b48a14a9
#
_cell.length_a   1.000
_cell.length_b   1.000
_cell.length_c   1.000
_cell.angle_alpha   90.00
_cell.angle_beta   90.00
_cell.angle_gamma   90.00
#
_symmetry.space_group_name_H-M   'P 1'
#
loop_
_entity.id
_entity.type
_entity.pdbx_description
1 polymer ?
#
loop_
_entity_poly.entity_id
_entity_poly.type
_entity_poly.pdbx_seq_one_letter_code
_entity_poly.pdbx_strand_id
1 'polypeptide(L)'
;VFRDYKELLADPAIDAVMVSTPDHWHGLIAIAAAIAGKHIYCQKPLTYNIAESIGLRRAVQAKKVILQTGSQQRSESPFTAFRSASEAVLNGRLGKIHTIKIGIGIDKLNGKPPVAMPVPTNLDYEAWLGPAPQQDYMENRCHSQSSFSARPGWITTEDFGLGMITNWGAHHIDIAQWALGQQLGGPSTIDAKADFMTDDVWTVHRGYQVEMQFPNEVKVILDDKFENGLRFEGEEGWIFCTRGPAKVTASDPNAPAGGASALRASKDNLLSPLAADAKRWPASKNHYANWIECIIANKEPIAPVDQAAKSLQTCAAAWIGMKLGRKLEWDVTTESFKGDAEANALCNRKPRKAEYDFEALLKSI
;
A
#
# COMPACT_ATOMS: atom_id res chain seq x y z
N VAL A 1 17.93 -7.85 21.95
CA VAL A 1 16.53 -8.04 21.55
C VAL A 1 15.66 -7.25 22.50
N PHE A 2 14.80 -6.40 21.93
CA PHE A 2 13.83 -5.59 22.68
C PHE A 2 12.46 -6.28 22.65
N ARG A 3 11.68 -6.15 23.69
CA ARG A 3 10.28 -6.63 23.73
C ARG A 3 9.29 -5.56 23.32
N ASP A 4 9.60 -4.31 23.63
CA ASP A 4 8.80 -3.13 23.25
C ASP A 4 9.57 -2.32 22.20
N TYR A 5 8.88 -1.92 21.12
CA TYR A 5 9.47 -1.05 20.10
C TYR A 5 9.91 0.30 20.67
N LYS A 6 9.29 0.78 21.77
CA LYS A 6 9.67 2.04 22.43
C LYS A 6 11.08 1.96 23.03
N GLU A 7 11.44 0.81 23.62
CA GLU A 7 12.80 0.56 24.12
C GLU A 7 13.83 0.57 22.98
N LEU A 8 13.48 -0.06 21.85
CA LEU A 8 14.31 -0.07 20.65
C LEU A 8 14.51 1.35 20.12
N LEU A 9 13.44 2.15 20.03
CA LEU A 9 13.52 3.52 19.52
C LEU A 9 14.30 4.46 20.45
N ALA A 10 14.33 4.17 21.76
CA ALA A 10 15.10 4.94 22.75
C ALA A 10 16.62 4.64 22.71
N ASP A 11 17.06 3.56 22.06
CA ASP A 11 18.49 3.21 21.98
C ASP A 11 19.22 4.17 21.05
N PRO A 12 20.22 4.93 21.53
CA PRO A 12 20.99 5.87 20.72
C PRO A 12 21.91 5.20 19.69
N ALA A 13 22.18 3.90 19.83
CA ALA A 13 23.00 3.15 18.86
C ALA A 13 22.23 2.72 17.60
N ILE A 14 20.93 2.95 17.55
CA ILE A 14 20.07 2.62 16.41
C ILE A 14 19.80 3.90 15.60
N ASP A 15 20.24 3.95 14.35
CA ASP A 15 20.02 5.08 13.44
C ASP A 15 18.77 4.90 12.57
N ALA A 16 18.43 3.66 12.25
CA ALA A 16 17.35 3.33 11.31
C ALA A 16 16.60 2.08 11.72
N VAL A 17 15.30 2.02 11.38
CA VAL A 17 14.44 0.90 11.73
C VAL A 17 13.63 0.42 10.52
N MET A 18 13.33 -0.87 10.51
CA MET A 18 12.42 -1.47 9.53
C MET A 18 11.11 -1.85 10.23
N VAL A 19 10.00 -1.28 9.77
CA VAL A 19 8.64 -1.59 10.25
C VAL A 19 8.03 -2.62 9.30
N SER A 20 7.87 -3.85 9.77
CA SER A 20 7.33 -4.99 9.01
C SER A 20 6.30 -5.78 9.82
N THR A 21 5.58 -5.09 10.68
CA THR A 21 4.47 -5.59 11.49
C THR A 21 3.22 -5.83 10.62
N PRO A 22 2.10 -6.35 11.15
CA PRO A 22 0.81 -6.23 10.49
C PRO A 22 0.40 -4.77 10.25
N ASP A 23 -0.44 -4.53 9.24
CA ASP A 23 -0.76 -3.19 8.71
C ASP A 23 -1.25 -2.21 9.80
N HIS A 24 -2.05 -2.70 10.76
CA HIS A 24 -2.63 -1.89 11.83
C HIS A 24 -1.60 -1.26 12.80
N TRP A 25 -0.36 -1.74 12.78
CA TRP A 25 0.74 -1.22 13.59
C TRP A 25 1.63 -0.23 12.85
N HIS A 26 1.60 -0.22 11.51
CA HIS A 26 2.56 0.54 10.71
C HIS A 26 2.60 2.02 11.08
N GLY A 27 1.44 2.69 11.10
CA GLY A 27 1.34 4.13 11.34
C GLY A 27 1.92 4.52 12.70
N LEU A 28 1.47 3.87 13.76
CA LEU A 28 1.88 4.18 15.13
C LEU A 28 3.41 4.03 15.33
N ILE A 29 3.97 2.88 14.91
CA ILE A 29 5.41 2.62 15.07
C ILE A 29 6.24 3.55 14.19
N ALA A 30 5.85 3.77 12.94
CA ALA A 30 6.60 4.63 12.04
C ALA A 30 6.57 6.11 12.49
N ILE A 31 5.44 6.61 13.01
CA ILE A 31 5.35 7.95 13.61
C ILE A 31 6.26 8.06 14.83
N ALA A 32 6.22 7.08 15.74
CA ALA A 32 7.09 7.06 16.91
C ALA A 32 8.58 7.02 16.51
N ALA A 33 8.94 6.25 15.50
CA ALA A 33 10.29 6.18 14.97
C ALA A 33 10.75 7.52 14.37
N ALA A 34 9.88 8.19 13.60
CA ALA A 34 10.19 9.52 13.06
C ALA A 34 10.42 10.54 14.19
N ILE A 35 9.57 10.55 15.22
CA ILE A 35 9.69 11.45 16.40
C ILE A 35 10.99 11.18 17.15
N ALA A 36 11.41 9.91 17.26
CA ALA A 36 12.67 9.50 17.86
C ALA A 36 13.90 9.81 16.97
N GLY A 37 13.70 10.42 15.80
CA GLY A 37 14.79 10.78 14.88
C GLY A 37 15.39 9.59 14.10
N LYS A 38 14.71 8.44 14.06
CA LYS A 38 15.18 7.25 13.34
C LYS A 38 14.77 7.31 11.88
N HIS A 39 15.67 6.94 10.97
CA HIS A 39 15.31 6.69 9.56
C HIS A 39 14.46 5.43 9.46
N ILE A 40 13.56 5.37 8.46
CA ILE A 40 12.50 4.38 8.46
C ILE A 40 12.41 3.67 7.10
N TYR A 41 12.40 2.35 7.14
CA TYR A 41 11.83 1.54 6.06
C TYR A 41 10.49 0.99 6.54
N CYS A 42 9.38 1.44 5.94
CA CYS A 42 8.05 0.98 6.32
C CYS A 42 7.48 0.08 5.22
N GLN A 43 7.05 -1.14 5.56
CA GLN A 43 6.37 -2.00 4.60
C GLN A 43 5.07 -1.38 4.12
N LYS A 44 4.61 -1.83 2.95
CA LYS A 44 3.31 -1.46 2.39
C LYS A 44 2.17 -2.28 3.07
N PRO A 45 0.98 -1.71 3.20
CA PRO A 45 0.63 -0.31 2.97
C PRO A 45 1.36 0.61 3.96
N LEU A 46 1.60 1.85 3.61
CA LEU A 46 2.37 2.77 4.46
C LEU A 46 1.82 2.85 5.88
N THR A 47 0.49 2.94 5.99
CA THR A 47 -0.25 2.99 7.25
C THR A 47 -1.58 2.25 7.10
N TYR A 48 -2.32 2.09 8.18
CA TYR A 48 -3.63 1.46 8.14
C TYR A 48 -4.72 2.38 7.56
N ASN A 49 -4.72 3.67 7.88
CA ASN A 49 -5.74 4.62 7.47
C ASN A 49 -5.15 5.96 6.97
N ILE A 50 -6.02 6.83 6.45
CA ILE A 50 -5.64 8.13 5.87
C ILE A 50 -5.02 9.06 6.93
N ALA A 51 -5.62 9.18 8.11
CA ALA A 51 -5.14 10.08 9.15
C ALA A 51 -3.73 9.71 9.64
N GLU A 52 -3.45 8.42 9.80
CA GLU A 52 -2.10 7.95 10.12
C GLU A 52 -1.08 8.33 9.04
N SER A 53 -1.46 8.28 7.75
CA SER A 53 -0.55 8.63 6.65
C SER A 53 -0.20 10.12 6.64
N ILE A 54 -1.17 10.97 6.93
CA ILE A 54 -0.98 12.41 7.08
C ILE A 54 -0.06 12.69 8.28
N GLY A 55 -0.33 12.03 9.42
CA GLY A 55 0.48 12.15 10.62
C GLY A 55 1.92 11.70 10.43
N LEU A 56 2.13 10.57 9.75
CA LEU A 56 3.47 10.05 9.46
C LEU A 56 4.26 10.99 8.55
N ARG A 57 3.64 11.47 7.46
CA ARG A 57 4.26 12.45 6.57
C ARG A 57 4.70 13.70 7.32
N ARG A 58 3.82 14.24 8.17
CA ARG A 58 4.11 15.40 9.02
C ARG A 58 5.29 15.13 9.96
N ALA A 59 5.33 13.98 10.63
CA ALA A 59 6.42 13.60 11.53
C ALA A 59 7.76 13.46 10.79
N VAL A 60 7.78 12.78 9.64
CA VAL A 60 8.97 12.61 8.80
C VAL A 60 9.52 13.96 8.34
N GLN A 61 8.66 14.86 7.87
CA GLN A 61 9.06 16.20 7.42
C GLN A 61 9.58 17.06 8.57
N ALA A 62 8.90 17.07 9.74
CA ALA A 62 9.31 17.83 10.91
C ALA A 62 10.67 17.39 11.47
N LYS A 63 10.92 16.07 11.48
CA LYS A 63 12.17 15.49 12.00
C LYS A 63 13.25 15.32 10.94
N LYS A 64 12.94 15.56 9.67
CA LYS A 64 13.87 15.46 8.52
C LYS A 64 14.53 14.06 8.43
N VAL A 65 13.80 13.02 8.84
CA VAL A 65 14.26 11.65 8.70
C VAL A 65 13.94 11.11 7.31
N ILE A 66 14.73 10.15 6.84
CA ILE A 66 14.51 9.51 5.55
C ILE A 66 13.60 8.32 5.74
N LEU A 67 12.45 8.34 5.06
CA LEU A 67 11.51 7.22 5.00
C LEU A 67 11.42 6.68 3.58
N GLN A 68 11.56 5.37 3.44
CA GLN A 68 11.19 4.62 2.24
C GLN A 68 10.11 3.59 2.54
N THR A 69 9.07 3.54 1.70
CA THR A 69 8.07 2.49 1.80
C THR A 69 8.42 1.27 0.96
N GLY A 70 7.87 0.11 1.31
CA GLY A 70 8.07 -1.18 0.64
C GLY A 70 7.44 -1.31 -0.74
N SER A 71 7.62 -0.30 -1.59
CA SER A 71 7.16 -0.28 -3.01
C SER A 71 8.25 -0.84 -3.94
N GLN A 72 8.65 -2.10 -3.73
CA GLN A 72 9.77 -2.74 -4.46
C GLN A 72 9.57 -2.78 -5.97
N GLN A 73 8.34 -2.64 -6.47
CA GLN A 73 8.04 -2.56 -7.91
C GLN A 73 8.65 -1.32 -8.58
N ARG A 74 9.06 -0.30 -7.85
CA ARG A 74 9.78 0.88 -8.37
C ARG A 74 11.25 0.61 -8.67
N SER A 75 11.82 -0.45 -8.13
CA SER A 75 13.22 -0.83 -8.33
C SER A 75 13.39 -1.77 -9.54
N GLU A 76 14.63 -1.82 -10.05
CA GLU A 76 14.96 -2.63 -11.22
C GLU A 76 14.86 -4.13 -10.94
N SER A 77 15.24 -4.56 -9.75
CA SER A 77 15.13 -5.96 -9.32
C SER A 77 14.17 -6.09 -8.14
N PRO A 78 13.32 -7.13 -8.14
CA PRO A 78 13.17 -8.19 -9.15
C PRO A 78 12.08 -7.93 -10.23
N PHE A 79 11.49 -6.73 -10.28
CA PHE A 79 10.26 -6.47 -11.04
C PHE A 79 10.43 -5.42 -12.16
N THR A 80 11.37 -5.61 -13.05
CA THR A 80 11.76 -4.66 -14.12
C THR A 80 10.61 -4.18 -15.00
N ALA A 81 9.56 -5.01 -15.19
CA ALA A 81 8.44 -4.70 -16.07
C ALA A 81 7.69 -3.41 -15.67
N PHE A 82 7.53 -3.15 -14.38
CA PHE A 82 6.83 -1.95 -13.90
C PHE A 82 7.60 -0.67 -14.22
N ARG A 83 8.91 -0.70 -14.01
CA ARG A 83 9.78 0.42 -14.36
C ARG A 83 9.77 0.68 -15.86
N SER A 84 9.90 -0.36 -16.68
CA SER A 84 9.88 -0.24 -18.13
C SER A 84 8.55 0.33 -18.65
N ALA A 85 7.42 -0.13 -18.13
CA ALA A 85 6.11 0.42 -18.45
C ALA A 85 5.97 1.89 -18.03
N SER A 86 6.39 2.22 -16.79
CA SER A 86 6.34 3.59 -16.27
C SER A 86 7.21 4.55 -17.08
N GLU A 87 8.42 4.14 -17.47
CA GLU A 87 9.31 4.96 -18.31
C GLU A 87 8.77 5.12 -19.75
N ALA A 88 8.08 4.11 -20.30
CA ALA A 88 7.40 4.24 -21.59
C ALA A 88 6.27 5.29 -21.53
N VAL A 89 5.46 5.27 -20.45
CA VAL A 89 4.43 6.28 -20.20
C VAL A 89 5.04 7.67 -20.02
N LEU A 90 6.07 7.79 -19.20
CA LEU A 90 6.78 9.05 -18.92
C LEU A 90 7.34 9.71 -20.19
N ASN A 91 7.71 8.91 -21.19
CA ASN A 91 8.23 9.37 -22.47
C ASN A 91 7.14 9.48 -23.56
N GLY A 92 5.87 9.44 -23.20
CA GLY A 92 4.75 9.70 -24.11
C GLY A 92 4.51 8.63 -25.17
N ARG A 93 5.01 7.40 -24.98
CA ARG A 93 4.87 6.31 -25.96
C ARG A 93 3.43 5.91 -26.26
N LEU A 94 2.52 6.17 -25.32
CA LEU A 94 1.10 5.89 -25.47
C LEU A 94 0.27 7.11 -25.91
N GLY A 95 0.91 8.26 -26.20
CA GLY A 95 0.19 9.51 -26.40
C GLY A 95 -0.48 9.98 -25.09
N LYS A 96 -1.63 10.65 -25.17
CA LYS A 96 -2.41 11.02 -23.99
C LYS A 96 -2.98 9.76 -23.35
N ILE A 97 -2.62 9.50 -22.10
CA ILE A 97 -3.23 8.43 -21.29
C ILE A 97 -4.65 8.84 -20.93
N HIS A 98 -5.61 7.94 -21.12
CA HIS A 98 -7.02 8.15 -20.76
C HIS A 98 -7.53 7.15 -19.74
N THR A 99 -6.99 5.91 -19.71
CA THR A 99 -7.46 4.87 -18.80
C THR A 99 -6.31 4.03 -18.26
N ILE A 100 -6.36 3.71 -16.97
CA ILE A 100 -5.50 2.70 -16.37
C ILE A 100 -6.39 1.62 -15.75
N LYS A 101 -6.20 0.37 -16.16
CA LYS A 101 -6.90 -0.79 -15.61
C LYS A 101 -5.98 -1.53 -14.65
N ILE A 102 -6.48 -1.85 -13.46
CA ILE A 102 -5.71 -2.48 -12.39
C ILE A 102 -6.44 -3.73 -11.91
N GLY A 103 -5.79 -4.87 -12.02
CA GLY A 103 -6.23 -6.14 -11.42
C GLY A 103 -5.40 -6.46 -10.17
N ILE A 104 -6.06 -6.71 -9.05
CA ILE A 104 -5.41 -7.08 -7.79
C ILE A 104 -5.90 -8.43 -7.24
N GLY A 105 -6.85 -9.07 -7.93
CA GLY A 105 -7.47 -10.32 -7.48
C GLY A 105 -8.40 -10.14 -6.29
N ILE A 106 -8.83 -11.25 -5.73
CA ILE A 106 -9.73 -11.30 -4.56
C ILE A 106 -9.08 -12.09 -3.42
N ASP A 107 -9.44 -11.76 -2.18
CA ASP A 107 -9.06 -12.56 -1.04
C ASP A 107 -9.78 -13.92 -1.06
N LYS A 108 -8.98 -14.98 -0.87
CA LYS A 108 -9.51 -16.36 -0.73
C LYS A 108 -9.66 -16.67 0.75
N LEU A 109 -10.78 -17.28 1.11
CA LEU A 109 -10.97 -17.77 2.45
C LEU A 109 -9.96 -18.89 2.74
N ASN A 110 -9.23 -18.78 3.81
CA ASN A 110 -8.25 -19.77 4.25
C ASN A 110 -8.91 -20.83 5.14
N GLY A 111 -9.60 -21.79 4.51
CA GLY A 111 -10.11 -22.97 5.20
C GLY A 111 -11.38 -22.75 6.03
N LYS A 112 -11.55 -23.54 7.11
CA LYS A 112 -12.69 -23.42 8.01
C LYS A 112 -12.66 -22.11 8.76
N PRO A 113 -13.82 -21.56 9.16
CA PRO A 113 -13.86 -20.40 10.04
C PRO A 113 -12.98 -20.67 11.29
N PRO A 114 -12.12 -19.73 11.67
CA PRO A 114 -11.31 -19.89 12.87
C PRO A 114 -12.20 -19.90 14.11
N VAL A 115 -11.78 -20.66 15.11
CA VAL A 115 -12.48 -20.79 16.40
C VAL A 115 -11.64 -20.10 17.46
N ALA A 116 -12.29 -19.36 18.37
CA ALA A 116 -11.63 -18.78 19.53
C ALA A 116 -10.96 -19.86 20.37
N MET A 117 -9.73 -19.59 20.80
CA MET A 117 -8.93 -20.54 21.58
C MET A 117 -8.04 -19.79 22.58
N PRO A 118 -7.47 -20.50 23.58
CA PRO A 118 -6.52 -19.88 24.50
C PRO A 118 -5.30 -19.30 23.76
N VAL A 119 -4.84 -18.14 24.23
CA VAL A 119 -3.63 -17.51 23.70
C VAL A 119 -2.42 -18.42 23.98
N PRO A 120 -1.58 -18.73 22.98
CA PRO A 120 -0.34 -19.47 23.19
C PRO A 120 0.60 -18.75 24.17
N THR A 121 1.31 -19.50 25.00
CA THR A 121 2.21 -18.94 26.03
C THR A 121 3.41 -18.17 25.46
N ASN A 122 3.73 -18.38 24.20
CA ASN A 122 4.80 -17.69 23.47
C ASN A 122 4.33 -16.44 22.70
N LEU A 123 3.06 -16.04 22.80
CA LEU A 123 2.49 -14.89 22.12
C LEU A 123 1.99 -13.85 23.14
N ASP A 124 2.50 -12.64 23.08
CA ASP A 124 1.88 -11.48 23.72
C ASP A 124 0.75 -10.98 22.80
N TYR A 125 -0.45 -11.52 23.01
CA TYR A 125 -1.61 -11.20 22.15
C TYR A 125 -2.12 -9.78 22.39
N GLU A 126 -1.94 -9.24 23.59
CA GLU A 126 -2.28 -7.85 23.90
C GLU A 126 -1.42 -6.87 23.08
N ALA A 127 -0.12 -7.11 23.02
CA ALA A 127 0.80 -6.36 22.18
C ALA A 127 0.52 -6.60 20.68
N TRP A 128 0.14 -7.83 20.30
CA TRP A 128 -0.23 -8.12 18.91
C TRP A 128 -1.47 -7.33 18.45
N LEU A 129 -2.50 -7.25 19.27
CA LEU A 129 -3.71 -6.45 19.00
C LEU A 129 -3.39 -4.96 18.87
N GLY A 130 -2.54 -4.43 19.73
CA GLY A 130 -2.14 -3.03 19.68
C GLY A 130 -3.30 -2.04 19.57
N PRO A 131 -3.30 -1.16 18.55
CA PRO A 131 -4.35 -0.16 18.36
C PRO A 131 -5.69 -0.74 17.86
N ALA A 132 -5.72 -1.99 17.38
CA ALA A 132 -6.94 -2.62 16.88
C ALA A 132 -7.96 -2.93 18.01
N PRO A 133 -9.24 -3.09 17.69
CA PRO A 133 -10.26 -3.47 18.66
C PRO A 133 -9.95 -4.78 19.41
N GLN A 134 -10.46 -4.92 20.63
CA GLN A 134 -10.34 -6.15 21.40
C GLN A 134 -11.10 -7.28 20.70
N GLN A 135 -10.42 -8.42 20.50
CA GLN A 135 -10.98 -9.62 19.89
C GLN A 135 -10.38 -10.86 20.55
N ASP A 136 -11.13 -11.96 20.54
CA ASP A 136 -10.63 -13.25 20.99
C ASP A 136 -9.50 -13.76 20.09
N TYR A 137 -8.54 -14.47 20.67
CA TYR A 137 -7.46 -15.07 19.92
C TYR A 137 -7.97 -16.21 19.02
N MET A 138 -7.54 -16.17 17.78
CA MET A 138 -7.75 -17.23 16.78
C MET A 138 -6.45 -17.40 15.98
N GLU A 139 -5.87 -18.60 16.01
CA GLU A 139 -4.57 -18.86 15.35
C GLU A 139 -4.58 -18.43 13.87
N ASN A 140 -5.60 -18.84 13.13
CA ASN A 140 -5.69 -18.55 11.69
C ASN A 140 -5.84 -17.04 11.39
N ARG A 141 -6.37 -16.24 12.34
CA ARG A 141 -6.45 -14.79 12.19
C ARG A 141 -5.10 -14.14 12.39
N CYS A 142 -4.33 -14.56 13.38
CA CYS A 142 -3.02 -14.00 13.64
C CYS A 142 -1.99 -14.54 12.65
N HIS A 143 -1.51 -15.73 12.91
CA HIS A 143 -0.55 -16.44 12.07
C HIS A 143 -0.52 -17.91 12.46
N SER A 144 -0.43 -18.81 11.49
CA SER A 144 -0.30 -20.23 11.78
C SER A 144 0.96 -20.52 12.59
N GLN A 145 0.82 -21.22 13.70
CA GLN A 145 1.94 -21.69 14.53
C GLN A 145 2.74 -22.81 13.84
N SER A 146 2.12 -23.52 12.90
CA SER A 146 2.74 -24.64 12.19
C SER A 146 3.32 -24.27 10.82
N SER A 147 3.01 -23.08 10.28
CA SER A 147 3.47 -22.67 8.95
C SER A 147 3.61 -21.16 8.82
N PHE A 148 4.82 -20.68 9.00
CA PHE A 148 5.17 -19.26 8.78
C PHE A 148 5.08 -18.81 7.33
N SER A 149 5.03 -19.73 6.38
CA SER A 149 4.83 -19.41 4.95
C SER A 149 3.37 -19.29 4.54
N ALA A 150 2.43 -19.65 5.41
CA ALA A 150 1.01 -19.49 5.14
C ALA A 150 0.62 -18.01 5.09
N ARG A 151 -0.36 -17.68 4.22
CA ARG A 151 -0.94 -16.34 4.21
C ARG A 151 -1.62 -16.08 5.56
N PRO A 152 -1.23 -15.04 6.31
CA PRO A 152 -1.82 -14.76 7.61
C PRO A 152 -3.26 -14.26 7.46
N GLY A 153 -4.14 -14.69 8.34
CA GLY A 153 -5.58 -14.36 8.27
C GLY A 153 -5.91 -12.91 8.62
N TRP A 154 -5.06 -12.21 9.37
CA TRP A 154 -5.28 -10.80 9.71
C TRP A 154 -5.48 -9.91 8.47
N ILE A 155 -4.91 -10.28 7.33
CA ILE A 155 -5.06 -9.56 6.05
C ILE A 155 -6.54 -9.53 5.60
N THR A 156 -7.35 -10.50 6.01
CA THR A 156 -8.76 -10.65 5.64
C THR A 156 -9.73 -10.21 6.75
N THR A 157 -9.23 -9.55 7.77
CA THR A 157 -10.02 -8.95 8.88
C THR A 157 -9.79 -7.44 8.91
N GLU A 158 -10.83 -6.65 8.67
CA GLU A 158 -10.72 -5.19 8.51
C GLU A 158 -10.05 -4.47 9.68
N ASP A 159 -10.18 -4.96 10.89
CA ASP A 159 -9.54 -4.35 12.06
C ASP A 159 -8.01 -4.37 12.00
N PHE A 160 -7.44 -5.21 11.16
CA PHE A 160 -5.98 -5.39 11.05
C PHE A 160 -5.44 -5.03 9.67
N GLY A 161 -6.27 -5.10 8.61
CA GLY A 161 -5.89 -4.75 7.24
C GLY A 161 -7.12 -4.62 6.35
N LEU A 162 -7.07 -3.77 5.35
CA LEU A 162 -8.23 -3.43 4.51
C LEU A 162 -8.41 -4.37 3.29
N GLY A 163 -7.83 -5.56 3.32
CA GLY A 163 -7.92 -6.55 2.25
C GLY A 163 -7.07 -6.24 1.02
N MET A 164 -7.47 -6.77 -0.12
CA MET A 164 -6.68 -6.68 -1.37
C MET A 164 -6.44 -5.26 -1.82
N ILE A 165 -7.34 -4.31 -1.53
CA ILE A 165 -7.18 -2.91 -1.94
C ILE A 165 -5.93 -2.25 -1.32
N THR A 166 -5.57 -2.57 -0.08
CA THR A 166 -4.33 -2.08 0.54
C THR A 166 -3.20 -3.09 0.45
N ASN A 167 -3.49 -4.38 0.25
CA ASN A 167 -2.45 -5.39 0.09
C ASN A 167 -1.80 -5.31 -1.31
N TRP A 168 -2.54 -5.64 -2.38
CA TRP A 168 -2.05 -5.55 -3.76
C TRP A 168 -2.28 -4.17 -4.39
N GLY A 169 -3.36 -3.49 -4.02
CA GLY A 169 -3.66 -2.15 -4.49
C GLY A 169 -2.54 -1.17 -4.16
N ALA A 170 -1.94 -1.24 -2.95
CA ALA A 170 -0.81 -0.41 -2.57
C ALA A 170 0.40 -0.55 -3.51
N HIS A 171 0.59 -1.71 -4.16
CA HIS A 171 1.63 -1.89 -5.15
C HIS A 171 1.26 -1.32 -6.52
N HIS A 172 0.03 -1.58 -6.99
CA HIS A 172 -0.36 -1.26 -8.36
C HIS A 172 -0.84 0.18 -8.50
N ILE A 173 -1.58 0.70 -7.54
CA ILE A 173 -1.96 2.12 -7.49
C ILE A 173 -0.71 3.00 -7.38
N ASP A 174 0.27 2.58 -6.60
CA ASP A 174 1.56 3.26 -6.50
C ASP A 174 2.27 3.40 -7.85
N ILE A 175 2.34 2.32 -8.64
CA ILE A 175 2.92 2.34 -9.98
C ILE A 175 2.10 3.18 -10.96
N ALA A 176 0.76 3.12 -10.88
CA ALA A 176 -0.10 3.96 -11.72
C ALA A 176 0.15 5.46 -11.48
N GLN A 177 0.19 5.88 -10.22
CA GLN A 177 0.50 7.26 -9.84
C GLN A 177 1.93 7.66 -10.19
N TRP A 178 2.90 6.76 -10.00
CA TRP A 178 4.30 6.99 -10.37
C TRP A 178 4.47 7.22 -11.87
N ALA A 179 3.87 6.37 -12.71
CA ALA A 179 3.95 6.49 -14.17
C ALA A 179 3.34 7.78 -14.72
N LEU A 180 2.26 8.28 -14.10
CA LEU A 180 1.59 9.54 -14.48
C LEU A 180 2.33 10.79 -14.00
N GLY A 181 3.41 10.62 -13.24
CA GLY A 181 4.06 11.73 -12.55
C GLY A 181 3.27 12.15 -11.30
N GLN A 182 3.96 12.23 -10.20
CA GLN A 182 3.41 12.33 -8.84
C GLN A 182 2.59 13.59 -8.52
N GLN A 183 2.39 14.47 -9.49
CA GLN A 183 1.66 15.73 -9.34
C GLN A 183 0.15 15.56 -9.17
N LEU A 184 -0.37 14.35 -9.35
CA LEU A 184 -1.82 14.11 -9.39
C LEU A 184 -2.50 14.10 -8.03
N GLY A 185 -1.76 13.92 -6.95
CA GLY A 185 -2.27 13.99 -5.57
C GLY A 185 -3.25 12.88 -5.17
N GLY A 186 -4.03 12.36 -6.07
CA GLY A 186 -5.09 11.37 -5.85
C GLY A 186 -6.29 11.59 -6.78
N PRO A 187 -7.33 10.74 -6.69
CA PRO A 187 -8.55 10.92 -7.49
C PRO A 187 -9.36 12.12 -7.02
N SER A 188 -10.10 12.75 -7.93
CA SER A 188 -11.10 13.78 -7.59
C SER A 188 -12.46 13.17 -7.26
N THR A 189 -12.80 12.03 -7.88
CA THR A 189 -14.01 11.27 -7.57
C THR A 189 -13.73 9.78 -7.50
N ILE A 190 -14.47 9.09 -6.64
CA ILE A 190 -14.44 7.64 -6.46
C ILE A 190 -15.86 7.12 -6.57
N ASP A 191 -16.11 6.18 -7.48
CA ASP A 191 -17.36 5.42 -7.57
C ASP A 191 -17.02 3.94 -7.39
N ALA A 192 -17.51 3.33 -6.31
CA ALA A 192 -17.07 2.02 -5.92
C ALA A 192 -18.21 1.13 -5.43
N LYS A 193 -18.11 -0.16 -5.75
CA LYS A 193 -18.99 -1.22 -5.26
C LYS A 193 -18.17 -2.42 -4.85
N ALA A 194 -18.57 -3.08 -3.78
CA ALA A 194 -17.94 -4.31 -3.34
C ALA A 194 -18.89 -5.20 -2.55
N ASP A 195 -18.61 -6.50 -2.58
CA ASP A 195 -19.24 -7.48 -1.70
C ASP A 195 -18.32 -7.72 -0.51
N PHE A 196 -18.78 -7.41 0.69
CA PHE A 196 -18.02 -7.66 1.90
C PHE A 196 -18.37 -9.03 2.49
N MET A 197 -17.37 -9.68 3.08
CA MET A 197 -17.58 -10.89 3.86
C MET A 197 -18.32 -10.55 5.15
N THR A 198 -19.25 -11.40 5.56
CA THR A 198 -20.18 -11.15 6.69
C THR A 198 -20.17 -12.29 7.71
N ASP A 199 -19.06 -13.03 7.82
CA ASP A 199 -18.97 -14.20 8.70
C ASP A 199 -18.39 -13.87 10.10
N ASP A 200 -18.39 -12.60 10.49
CA ASP A 200 -17.88 -12.04 11.77
C ASP A 200 -16.37 -12.22 11.98
N VAL A 201 -15.69 -12.99 11.15
CA VAL A 201 -14.25 -13.23 11.25
C VAL A 201 -13.49 -12.64 10.07
N TRP A 202 -13.95 -12.95 8.87
CA TRP A 202 -13.42 -12.42 7.64
C TRP A 202 -14.33 -11.29 7.16
N THR A 203 -13.84 -10.06 7.17
CA THR A 203 -14.70 -8.89 7.01
C THR A 203 -14.31 -7.98 5.84
N VAL A 204 -13.23 -8.33 5.11
CA VAL A 204 -12.80 -7.55 3.95
C VAL A 204 -13.66 -7.83 2.71
N HIS A 205 -13.52 -6.96 1.72
CA HIS A 205 -14.18 -7.12 0.43
C HIS A 205 -13.67 -8.33 -0.37
N ARG A 206 -14.56 -8.94 -1.15
CA ARG A 206 -14.25 -10.00 -2.13
C ARG A 206 -14.39 -9.48 -3.54
N GLY A 207 -15.61 -9.52 -4.10
CA GLY A 207 -15.93 -8.90 -5.38
C GLY A 207 -15.89 -7.38 -5.28
N TYR A 208 -15.31 -6.70 -6.25
CA TYR A 208 -15.26 -5.24 -6.24
C TYR A 208 -15.14 -4.66 -7.65
N GLN A 209 -15.66 -3.45 -7.80
CA GLN A 209 -15.43 -2.59 -8.94
C GLN A 209 -15.25 -1.16 -8.42
N VAL A 210 -14.14 -0.52 -8.79
CA VAL A 210 -13.83 0.85 -8.39
C VAL A 210 -13.46 1.65 -9.63
N GLU A 211 -14.13 2.76 -9.84
CA GLU A 211 -13.82 3.74 -10.86
C GLU A 211 -13.40 5.05 -10.21
N MET A 212 -12.21 5.53 -10.52
CA MET A 212 -11.67 6.77 -9.99
C MET A 212 -11.32 7.73 -11.12
N GLN A 213 -11.77 8.98 -11.01
CA GLN A 213 -11.40 10.05 -11.93
C GLN A 213 -10.28 10.88 -11.32
N PHE A 214 -9.18 11.02 -12.04
CA PHE A 214 -8.06 11.87 -11.64
C PHE A 214 -8.17 13.28 -12.25
N PRO A 215 -7.54 14.32 -11.64
CA PRO A 215 -7.64 15.70 -12.13
C PRO A 215 -7.16 15.93 -13.57
N ASN A 216 -6.26 15.08 -14.09
CA ASN A 216 -5.78 15.11 -15.47
C ASN A 216 -6.67 14.35 -16.47
N GLU A 217 -7.91 14.10 -16.12
CA GLU A 217 -8.90 13.34 -16.90
C GLU A 217 -8.59 11.84 -17.07
N VAL A 218 -7.53 11.33 -16.46
CA VAL A 218 -7.26 9.89 -16.46
C VAL A 218 -8.25 9.16 -15.55
N LYS A 219 -8.87 8.13 -16.13
CA LYS A 219 -9.73 7.20 -15.39
C LYS A 219 -8.88 6.02 -14.92
N VAL A 220 -8.95 5.70 -13.63
CA VAL A 220 -8.34 4.49 -13.06
C VAL A 220 -9.46 3.54 -12.64
N ILE A 221 -9.41 2.32 -13.15
CA ILE A 221 -10.43 1.29 -12.90
C ILE A 221 -9.77 0.09 -12.24
N LEU A 222 -10.27 -0.29 -11.06
CA LEU A 222 -9.97 -1.57 -10.45
C LEU A 222 -11.18 -2.50 -10.57
N ASP A 223 -10.96 -3.73 -11.02
CA ASP A 223 -12.00 -4.72 -11.16
C ASP A 223 -11.44 -6.10 -10.81
N ASP A 224 -12.21 -6.90 -10.06
CA ASP A 224 -11.82 -8.24 -9.62
C ASP A 224 -11.67 -9.23 -10.79
N LYS A 225 -12.19 -8.89 -11.96
CA LYS A 225 -12.12 -9.68 -13.20
C LYS A 225 -10.88 -9.39 -14.03
N PHE A 226 -10.14 -8.31 -13.71
CA PHE A 226 -8.93 -7.99 -14.44
C PHE A 226 -7.79 -8.93 -14.03
N GLU A 227 -6.93 -9.23 -15.01
CA GLU A 227 -5.66 -9.92 -14.75
C GLU A 227 -4.81 -9.11 -13.74
N ASN A 228 -4.14 -9.79 -12.80
CA ASN A 228 -3.28 -9.12 -11.83
C ASN A 228 -2.15 -8.37 -12.53
N GLY A 229 -2.13 -7.06 -12.36
CA GLY A 229 -1.20 -6.15 -13.01
C GLY A 229 -1.82 -4.80 -13.33
N LEU A 230 -1.12 -4.02 -14.15
CA LEU A 230 -1.58 -2.72 -14.64
C LEU A 230 -1.59 -2.70 -16.16
N ARG A 231 -2.63 -2.11 -16.73
CA ARG A 231 -2.72 -1.80 -18.14
C ARG A 231 -2.94 -0.31 -18.34
N PHE A 232 -1.94 0.36 -18.89
CA PHE A 232 -2.01 1.76 -19.32
C PHE A 232 -2.58 1.83 -20.74
N GLU A 233 -3.65 2.60 -20.95
CA GLU A 233 -4.31 2.79 -22.24
C GLU A 233 -4.25 4.26 -22.63
N GLY A 234 -3.77 4.54 -23.81
CA GLY A 234 -3.66 5.86 -24.41
C GLY A 234 -3.99 5.85 -25.91
N GLU A 235 -3.82 6.99 -26.57
CA GLU A 235 -4.17 7.20 -27.98
C GLU A 235 -3.41 6.24 -28.92
N GLU A 236 -2.16 5.90 -28.59
CA GLU A 236 -1.29 5.05 -29.41
C GLU A 236 -1.46 3.54 -29.16
N GLY A 237 -2.22 3.15 -28.14
CA GLY A 237 -2.44 1.77 -27.77
C GLY A 237 -2.34 1.53 -26.26
N TRP A 238 -1.88 0.34 -25.86
CA TRP A 238 -1.76 -0.01 -24.47
C TRP A 238 -0.46 -0.75 -24.15
N ILE A 239 -0.01 -0.62 -22.89
CA ILE A 239 1.06 -1.41 -22.27
C ILE A 239 0.51 -2.04 -20.99
N PHE A 240 0.74 -3.35 -20.81
CA PHE A 240 0.43 -4.10 -19.61
C PHE A 240 1.72 -4.53 -18.91
N CYS A 241 1.75 -4.42 -17.58
CA CYS A 241 2.85 -4.92 -16.76
C CYS A 241 2.36 -5.64 -15.50
N THR A 242 3.10 -6.68 -15.12
CA THR A 242 2.86 -7.49 -13.92
C THR A 242 4.18 -7.99 -13.34
N ARG A 243 4.15 -8.68 -12.19
CA ARG A 243 5.34 -9.30 -11.59
C ARG A 243 5.90 -10.48 -12.38
N GLY A 244 5.19 -10.97 -13.37
CA GLY A 244 5.56 -12.13 -14.16
C GLY A 244 4.94 -13.44 -13.67
N PRO A 245 5.30 -14.58 -14.28
CA PRO A 245 4.67 -15.86 -14.01
C PRO A 245 5.05 -16.47 -12.66
N ALA A 246 6.14 -16.05 -12.04
CA ALA A 246 6.62 -16.61 -10.79
C ALA A 246 5.84 -16.09 -9.59
N LYS A 247 5.39 -16.99 -8.74
CA LYS A 247 4.85 -16.65 -7.41
C LYS A 247 5.96 -16.07 -6.55
N VAL A 248 5.83 -14.81 -6.15
CA VAL A 248 6.90 -14.06 -5.48
C VAL A 248 6.79 -14.11 -3.96
N THR A 249 5.56 -14.21 -3.44
CA THR A 249 5.30 -14.28 -1.99
C THR A 249 4.11 -15.19 -1.70
N ALA A 250 3.99 -15.64 -0.46
CA ALA A 250 2.81 -16.39 0.02
C ALA A 250 1.51 -15.57 -0.09
N SER A 251 1.62 -14.24 -0.14
CA SER A 251 0.50 -13.33 -0.30
C SER A 251 0.13 -13.04 -1.76
N ASP A 252 0.73 -13.73 -2.73
CA ASP A 252 0.32 -13.64 -4.14
C ASP A 252 -0.65 -14.78 -4.50
N PRO A 253 -1.97 -14.63 -4.32
CA PRO A 253 -2.93 -15.68 -4.55
C PRO A 253 -3.15 -15.98 -6.04
N ASN A 254 -2.78 -15.05 -6.92
CA ASN A 254 -3.14 -15.07 -8.34
C ASN A 254 -1.93 -15.03 -9.28
N ALA A 255 -0.72 -15.33 -8.80
CA ALA A 255 0.42 -15.47 -9.70
C ALA A 255 0.11 -16.56 -10.74
N PRO A 256 0.05 -16.24 -12.04
CA PRO A 256 -0.23 -17.23 -13.05
C PRO A 256 0.86 -18.29 -13.05
N ALA A 257 0.46 -19.54 -13.10
CA ALA A 257 1.36 -20.65 -13.31
C ALA A 257 1.74 -20.69 -14.80
N GLY A 258 2.79 -19.99 -15.17
CA GLY A 258 3.46 -20.09 -16.47
C GLY A 258 3.06 -19.09 -17.55
N GLY A 259 4.00 -18.65 -18.28
CA GLY A 259 4.03 -18.41 -19.70
C GLY A 259 3.77 -17.02 -20.27
N ALA A 260 3.02 -16.14 -19.67
CA ALA A 260 2.82 -14.81 -20.25
C ALA A 260 3.95 -13.84 -19.85
N SER A 261 4.47 -13.05 -20.81
CA SER A 261 5.47 -12.03 -20.52
C SER A 261 4.93 -11.03 -19.48
N ALA A 262 5.77 -10.68 -18.52
CA ALA A 262 5.46 -9.68 -17.49
C ALA A 262 5.25 -8.26 -18.07
N LEU A 263 5.70 -8.03 -19.31
CA LEU A 263 5.54 -6.78 -20.04
C LEU A 263 4.99 -7.08 -21.44
N ARG A 264 3.83 -6.51 -21.76
CA ARG A 264 3.12 -6.72 -23.05
C ARG A 264 2.57 -5.40 -23.56
N ALA A 265 2.39 -5.28 -24.86
CA ALA A 265 1.79 -4.10 -25.49
C ALA A 265 0.88 -4.47 -26.66
N SER A 266 0.04 -3.54 -27.08
CA SER A 266 -0.81 -3.69 -28.28
C SER A 266 -0.01 -3.66 -29.59
N LYS A 267 1.18 -3.06 -29.58
CA LYS A 267 2.09 -2.93 -30.70
C LYS A 267 3.53 -3.06 -30.21
N ASP A 268 4.38 -3.78 -30.94
CA ASP A 268 5.77 -4.06 -30.54
C ASP A 268 6.62 -2.79 -30.38
N ASN A 269 6.37 -1.77 -31.21
CA ASN A 269 7.11 -0.51 -31.17
C ASN A 269 6.92 0.26 -29.85
N LEU A 270 5.83 0.03 -29.10
CA LEU A 270 5.60 0.64 -27.78
C LEU A 270 6.61 0.16 -26.74
N LEU A 271 7.18 -1.04 -26.92
CA LEU A 271 8.19 -1.65 -26.05
C LEU A 271 9.63 -1.52 -26.61
N SER A 272 9.83 -0.83 -27.72
CA SER A 272 11.17 -0.62 -28.27
C SER A 272 12.08 0.08 -27.23
N PRO A 273 13.39 -0.13 -27.25
CA PRO A 273 14.32 0.56 -26.36
C PRO A 273 14.11 2.08 -26.39
N LEU A 274 14.17 2.70 -25.23
CA LEU A 274 14.10 4.16 -25.12
C LEU A 274 15.41 4.77 -25.61
N ALA A 275 15.34 5.95 -26.24
CA ALA A 275 16.50 6.71 -26.65
C ALA A 275 17.46 7.02 -25.50
N ALA A 276 18.71 7.30 -25.79
CA ALA A 276 19.73 7.55 -24.77
C ALA A 276 19.42 8.79 -23.89
N ASP A 277 18.79 9.79 -24.48
CA ASP A 277 18.36 11.05 -23.87
C ASP A 277 16.94 10.99 -23.26
N ALA A 278 16.29 9.84 -23.31
CA ALA A 278 14.95 9.66 -22.74
C ALA A 278 14.93 9.90 -21.22
N LYS A 279 13.82 10.42 -20.73
CA LYS A 279 13.58 10.58 -19.30
C LYS A 279 13.61 9.22 -18.59
N ARG A 280 14.32 9.15 -17.48
CA ARG A 280 14.43 7.95 -16.64
C ARG A 280 14.04 8.28 -15.21
N TRP A 281 13.45 7.32 -14.55
CA TRP A 281 13.30 7.38 -13.09
C TRP A 281 14.68 7.26 -12.42
N PRO A 282 14.86 7.78 -11.19
CA PRO A 282 16.10 7.62 -10.44
C PRO A 282 16.51 6.14 -10.37
N ALA A 283 17.80 5.85 -10.51
CA ALA A 283 18.29 4.47 -10.48
C ALA A 283 18.06 3.83 -9.11
N SER A 284 17.56 2.61 -9.10
CA SER A 284 17.37 1.80 -7.90
C SER A 284 17.50 0.33 -8.29
N LYS A 285 18.73 -0.18 -8.24
CA LYS A 285 19.00 -1.58 -8.58
C LYS A 285 18.39 -2.53 -7.57
N ASN A 286 18.48 -2.19 -6.29
CA ASN A 286 17.92 -2.92 -5.16
C ASN A 286 17.21 -1.93 -4.23
N HIS A 287 15.99 -2.26 -3.83
CA HIS A 287 15.14 -1.36 -3.08
C HIS A 287 15.67 -1.05 -1.68
N TYR A 288 16.20 -2.04 -0.98
CA TYR A 288 16.78 -1.85 0.36
C TYR A 288 18.11 -1.11 0.31
N ALA A 289 18.96 -1.44 -0.66
CA ALA A 289 20.24 -0.73 -0.86
C ALA A 289 19.99 0.76 -1.16
N ASN A 290 18.98 1.08 -2.00
CA ASN A 290 18.61 2.46 -2.29
C ASN A 290 18.23 3.23 -1.01
N TRP A 291 17.49 2.62 -0.09
CA TRP A 291 17.16 3.26 1.18
C TRP A 291 18.41 3.59 2.01
N ILE A 292 19.33 2.63 2.19
CA ILE A 292 20.56 2.84 2.94
C ILE A 292 21.45 3.90 2.26
N GLU A 293 21.62 3.81 0.94
CA GLU A 293 22.38 4.79 0.16
C GLU A 293 21.80 6.19 0.29
N CYS A 294 20.46 6.33 0.31
CA CYS A 294 19.80 7.61 0.49
C CYS A 294 19.96 8.17 1.91
N ILE A 295 19.97 7.31 2.95
CA ILE A 295 20.29 7.73 4.32
C ILE A 295 21.72 8.30 4.39
N ILE A 296 22.71 7.55 3.87
CA ILE A 296 24.11 7.96 3.89
C ILE A 296 24.33 9.26 3.10
N ALA A 297 23.65 9.40 1.95
CA ALA A 297 23.77 10.56 1.08
C ALA A 297 22.86 11.73 1.48
N ASN A 298 21.99 11.57 2.48
CA ASN A 298 20.92 12.50 2.87
C ASN A 298 20.08 12.94 1.67
N LYS A 299 19.56 11.97 0.89
CA LYS A 299 18.76 12.19 -0.31
C LYS A 299 17.42 11.50 -0.20
N GLU A 300 16.46 11.96 -1.02
CA GLU A 300 15.15 11.32 -1.13
C GLU A 300 15.28 9.93 -1.79
N PRO A 301 14.67 8.88 -1.20
CA PRO A 301 14.68 7.53 -1.76
C PRO A 301 13.68 7.38 -2.91
N ILE A 302 13.73 6.22 -3.61
CA ILE A 302 12.86 5.96 -4.79
C ILE A 302 11.36 5.89 -4.43
N ALA A 303 11.01 5.61 -3.19
CA ALA A 303 9.62 5.51 -2.71
C ALA A 303 9.42 6.30 -1.39
N PRO A 304 9.49 7.66 -1.44
CA PRO A 304 9.45 8.50 -0.26
C PRO A 304 8.05 8.62 0.34
N VAL A 305 8.00 9.17 1.57
CA VAL A 305 6.77 9.25 2.37
C VAL A 305 5.63 10.00 1.68
N ASP A 306 5.90 11.09 0.96
CA ASP A 306 4.86 11.89 0.32
C ASP A 306 4.10 11.10 -0.75
N GLN A 307 4.83 10.33 -1.54
CA GLN A 307 4.27 9.47 -2.57
C GLN A 307 3.55 8.26 -1.98
N ALA A 308 4.15 7.64 -0.98
CA ALA A 308 3.57 6.51 -0.29
C ALA A 308 2.25 6.89 0.42
N ALA A 309 2.19 8.09 1.02
CA ALA A 309 0.97 8.62 1.62
C ALA A 309 -0.15 8.79 0.58
N LYS A 310 0.14 9.37 -0.59
CA LYS A 310 -0.82 9.53 -1.68
C LYS A 310 -1.33 8.18 -2.20
N SER A 311 -0.44 7.20 -2.36
CA SER A 311 -0.82 5.84 -2.79
C SER A 311 -1.73 5.18 -1.76
N LEU A 312 -1.40 5.28 -0.46
CA LEU A 312 -2.27 4.77 0.60
C LEU A 312 -3.62 5.49 0.62
N GLN A 313 -3.63 6.83 0.56
CA GLN A 313 -4.88 7.61 0.58
C GLN A 313 -5.80 7.21 -0.56
N THR A 314 -5.26 6.97 -1.75
CA THR A 314 -6.05 6.48 -2.90
C THR A 314 -6.63 5.08 -2.63
N CYS A 315 -5.84 4.15 -2.06
CA CYS A 315 -6.32 2.84 -1.67
C CYS A 315 -7.43 2.92 -0.60
N ALA A 316 -7.19 3.70 0.45
CA ALA A 316 -8.14 3.84 1.55
C ALA A 316 -9.42 4.58 1.12
N ALA A 317 -9.31 5.60 0.25
CA ALA A 317 -10.47 6.28 -0.31
C ALA A 317 -11.31 5.34 -1.20
N ALA A 318 -10.67 4.45 -1.96
CA ALA A 318 -11.37 3.40 -2.70
C ALA A 318 -12.09 2.43 -1.75
N TRP A 319 -11.44 2.00 -0.65
CA TRP A 319 -12.07 1.17 0.37
C TRP A 319 -13.28 1.86 1.02
N ILE A 320 -13.16 3.16 1.35
CA ILE A 320 -14.27 3.95 1.91
C ILE A 320 -15.43 4.03 0.91
N GLY A 321 -15.14 4.25 -0.39
CA GLY A 321 -16.15 4.21 -1.45
C GLY A 321 -16.85 2.85 -1.53
N MET A 322 -16.11 1.75 -1.44
CA MET A 322 -16.67 0.39 -1.39
C MET A 322 -17.57 0.18 -0.17
N LYS A 323 -17.16 0.64 1.01
CA LYS A 323 -17.95 0.54 2.25
C LYS A 323 -19.27 1.28 2.17
N LEU A 324 -19.25 2.48 1.60
CA LEU A 324 -20.44 3.33 1.51
C LEU A 324 -21.30 3.02 0.29
N GLY A 325 -20.77 2.33 -0.71
CA GLY A 325 -21.50 1.91 -1.92
C GLY A 325 -22.07 3.08 -2.74
N ARG A 326 -21.45 4.25 -2.67
CA ARG A 326 -21.87 5.46 -3.37
C ARG A 326 -20.69 6.27 -3.87
N LYS A 327 -20.95 7.14 -4.86
CA LYS A 327 -19.94 8.06 -5.39
C LYS A 327 -19.53 9.07 -4.33
N LEU A 328 -18.20 9.29 -4.22
CA LEU A 328 -17.57 10.22 -3.29
C LEU A 328 -16.74 11.25 -4.06
N GLU A 329 -16.62 12.46 -3.52
CA GLU A 329 -15.72 13.50 -4.00
C GLU A 329 -14.58 13.70 -3.02
N TRP A 330 -13.35 13.61 -3.53
CA TRP A 330 -12.13 13.79 -2.75
C TRP A 330 -11.46 15.13 -3.08
N ASP A 331 -11.00 15.84 -2.06
CA ASP A 331 -10.17 17.02 -2.21
C ASP A 331 -8.71 16.68 -1.90
N VAL A 332 -7.89 16.69 -2.94
CA VAL A 332 -6.45 16.37 -2.84
C VAL A 332 -5.65 17.40 -2.03
N THR A 333 -6.19 18.62 -1.86
CA THR A 333 -5.52 19.71 -1.12
C THR A 333 -5.76 19.58 0.38
N THR A 334 -7.02 19.34 0.76
CA THR A 334 -7.41 19.16 2.16
C THR A 334 -7.29 17.71 2.63
N GLU A 335 -7.01 16.79 1.71
CA GLU A 335 -6.91 15.34 1.95
C GLU A 335 -8.13 14.78 2.69
N SER A 336 -9.33 15.18 2.21
CA SER A 336 -10.62 14.85 2.83
C SER A 336 -11.73 14.71 1.79
N PHE A 337 -12.83 14.08 2.16
CA PHE A 337 -14.04 14.00 1.33
C PHE A 337 -14.85 15.29 1.44
N LYS A 338 -15.20 15.87 0.29
CA LYS A 338 -15.91 17.16 0.21
C LYS A 338 -17.32 17.06 0.78
N GLY A 339 -17.57 17.76 1.90
CA GLY A 339 -18.91 17.84 2.48
C GLY A 339 -19.49 16.52 2.98
N ASP A 340 -18.68 15.47 3.15
CA ASP A 340 -19.15 14.13 3.48
C ASP A 340 -18.58 13.69 4.85
N ALA A 341 -19.37 13.98 5.91
CA ALA A 341 -18.96 13.69 7.28
C ALA A 341 -18.83 12.18 7.56
N GLU A 342 -19.66 11.33 6.94
CA GLU A 342 -19.63 9.88 7.09
C GLU A 342 -18.35 9.30 6.47
N ALA A 343 -18.01 9.70 5.26
CA ALA A 343 -16.77 9.28 4.60
C ALA A 343 -15.54 9.78 5.36
N ASN A 344 -15.56 11.02 5.85
CA ASN A 344 -14.46 11.58 6.63
C ASN A 344 -14.27 10.87 7.98
N ALA A 345 -15.34 10.39 8.62
CA ALA A 345 -15.24 9.60 9.85
C ALA A 345 -14.48 8.28 9.64
N LEU A 346 -14.52 7.70 8.43
CA LEU A 346 -13.79 6.49 8.06
C LEU A 346 -12.30 6.74 7.72
N CYS A 347 -11.87 7.99 7.62
CA CYS A 347 -10.47 8.33 7.37
C CYS A 347 -9.56 8.06 8.59
N ASN A 348 -10.14 7.88 9.75
CA ASN A 348 -9.44 7.58 11.00
C ASN A 348 -10.18 6.49 11.78
N ARG A 349 -9.53 5.93 12.78
CA ARG A 349 -10.15 5.02 13.74
C ARG A 349 -9.77 5.43 15.16
N LYS A 350 -10.70 5.23 16.09
CA LYS A 350 -10.40 5.42 17.51
C LYS A 350 -9.51 4.27 18.00
N PRO A 351 -8.35 4.55 18.58
CA PRO A 351 -7.49 3.51 19.14
C PRO A 351 -8.17 2.85 20.35
N ARG A 352 -7.89 1.55 20.56
CA ARG A 352 -8.43 0.77 21.68
C ARG A 352 -8.02 1.32 23.06
N LYS A 353 -6.80 1.84 23.15
CA LYS A 353 -6.22 2.44 24.36
C LYS A 353 -5.54 3.76 24.03
N ALA A 354 -5.50 4.65 25.02
CA ALA A 354 -4.86 5.96 24.87
C ALA A 354 -3.35 5.89 24.51
N GLU A 355 -2.66 4.84 24.94
CA GLU A 355 -1.24 4.62 24.61
C GLU A 355 -0.98 4.31 23.13
N TYR A 356 -2.01 3.95 22.36
CA TYR A 356 -1.97 3.69 20.92
C TYR A 356 -2.47 4.88 20.08
N ASP A 357 -2.69 6.03 20.72
CA ASP A 357 -3.11 7.24 20.03
C ASP A 357 -1.92 7.94 19.38
N PHE A 358 -1.79 7.78 18.05
CA PHE A 358 -0.72 8.43 17.28
C PHE A 358 -0.85 9.97 17.27
N GLU A 359 -2.07 10.51 17.40
CA GLU A 359 -2.28 11.97 17.47
C GLU A 359 -1.68 12.55 18.74
N ALA A 360 -1.70 11.80 19.85
CA ALA A 360 -1.02 12.21 21.07
C ALA A 360 0.50 12.30 20.87
N LEU A 361 1.11 11.41 20.09
CA LEU A 361 2.53 11.48 19.75
C LEU A 361 2.86 12.73 18.92
N LEU A 362 1.99 13.12 17.99
CA LEU A 362 2.19 14.27 17.12
C LEU A 362 2.14 15.62 17.84
N LYS A 363 1.65 15.69 19.08
CA LYS A 363 1.68 16.91 19.91
C LYS A 363 3.08 17.32 20.31
N SER A 364 4.07 16.44 20.16
CA SER A 364 5.49 16.70 20.48
C SER A 364 6.28 17.34 19.36
N ILE A 365 5.65 17.59 18.19
CA ILE A 365 6.30 18.15 16.98
C ILE A 365 5.54 19.32 16.39
#